data_6f54f8d3f6abc297a3d9ea1499035b00
#
_entry.id   6f54f8d3f6abc297a3d9ea1499035b00
#
_cell.length_a   1.000
_cell.length_b   1.000
_cell.length_c   1.000
_cell.angle_alpha   90.00
_cell.angle_beta   90.00
_cell.angle_gamma   90.00
#
_symmetry.space_group_name_H-M   'P 1'
#
loop_
_entity.id
_entity.type
_entity.pdbx_description
1 polymer ?
#
loop_
_entity_poly.entity_id
_entity_poly.type
_entity_poly.pdbx_seq_one_letter_code
_entity_poly.pdbx_strand_id
1 'polypeptide(L)'
;MPSEEEAPQPNQGVHKMAPWYMKKITFWSLLAPIFIFFGWILISGPTALQNSRILPDEVNKTWNAFSSWLHEDEEWTGTWSATPEGYVDFEEMRLSDTDLIITLSSSKGCLSGTVASKSVCRAMPLFNFNLLEGNVSALGGRADIKVYDHVGGKRLDLGYIQLRRNGPVMDVIAGAMFLQVLPAPVRIARHPNGSESSQSEPMSDYCAKEREALFEKLRNGSGDKKTQ
;
A
#
# COMPACT_ATOMS: atom_id res chain seq x y z
N MET A 1 -55.59 -60.51 41.77
CA MET A 1 -54.80 -59.65 40.86
C MET A 1 -55.38 -58.26 41.02
N PRO A 2 -54.73 -57.39 41.73
CA PRO A 2 -55.19 -56.00 41.91
C PRO A 2 -54.60 -55.09 40.83
N SER A 3 -55.44 -54.23 40.33
CA SER A 3 -55.17 -53.20 39.33
C SER A 3 -54.31 -52.06 39.94
N GLU A 4 -53.23 -51.70 39.28
CA GLU A 4 -52.41 -50.54 39.61
C GLU A 4 -53.11 -49.27 39.14
N GLU A 5 -53.32 -48.39 40.12
CA GLU A 5 -53.92 -47.07 39.99
C GLU A 5 -52.81 -46.05 39.64
N GLU A 6 -52.88 -45.49 38.41
CA GLU A 6 -51.96 -44.53 37.88
C GLU A 6 -52.20 -43.13 38.51
N ALA A 7 -51.21 -42.61 39.21
CA ALA A 7 -51.27 -41.29 39.88
C ALA A 7 -51.06 -40.15 38.84
N PRO A 8 -51.83 -39.03 38.96
CA PRO A 8 -51.69 -37.91 38.03
C PRO A 8 -50.39 -37.06 38.30
N GLN A 9 -49.63 -36.81 37.30
CA GLN A 9 -48.45 -35.95 37.34
C GLN A 9 -48.83 -34.45 37.48
N PRO A 10 -48.13 -33.65 38.31
CA PRO A 10 -48.37 -32.24 38.44
C PRO A 10 -47.77 -31.48 37.26
N ASN A 11 -48.65 -30.72 36.58
CA ASN A 11 -48.35 -29.86 35.45
C ASN A 11 -47.55 -28.63 35.94
N GLN A 12 -46.20 -28.65 35.81
CA GLN A 12 -45.34 -27.50 36.09
C GLN A 12 -45.40 -26.54 34.92
N GLY A 13 -46.26 -25.55 34.97
CA GLY A 13 -46.27 -24.41 34.08
C GLY A 13 -45.00 -23.55 34.25
N VAL A 14 -44.00 -23.83 33.44
CA VAL A 14 -42.81 -22.95 33.33
C VAL A 14 -43.24 -21.70 32.59
N HIS A 15 -43.52 -20.62 33.30
CA HIS A 15 -43.63 -19.28 32.71
C HIS A 15 -42.33 -18.88 32.09
N LYS A 16 -42.19 -19.07 30.76
CA LYS A 16 -41.10 -18.49 29.96
C LYS A 16 -41.30 -16.98 29.93
N MET A 17 -40.60 -16.25 30.79
CA MET A 17 -40.52 -14.80 30.70
C MET A 17 -39.89 -14.40 29.35
N ALA A 18 -40.54 -13.46 28.70
CA ALA A 18 -40.23 -13.06 27.33
C ALA A 18 -38.80 -12.48 27.21
N PRO A 19 -38.02 -12.86 26.19
CA PRO A 19 -36.60 -12.53 26.08
C PRO A 19 -36.30 -11.06 25.71
N TRP A 20 -37.31 -10.22 25.53
CA TRP A 20 -37.12 -8.83 25.14
C TRP A 20 -36.63 -7.92 26.26
N TYR A 21 -36.95 -8.25 27.52
CA TYR A 21 -36.55 -7.46 28.68
C TYR A 21 -35.05 -7.57 28.99
N MET A 22 -34.43 -8.71 28.70
CA MET A 22 -32.99 -8.90 28.92
C MET A 22 -32.10 -8.11 27.94
N LYS A 23 -32.56 -7.82 26.73
CA LYS A 23 -31.77 -7.04 25.75
C LYS A 23 -31.64 -5.56 26.12
N LYS A 24 -32.63 -4.99 26.83
CA LYS A 24 -32.55 -3.58 27.27
C LYS A 24 -31.63 -3.39 28.47
N ILE A 25 -31.58 -4.34 29.39
CA ILE A 25 -30.71 -4.27 30.59
C ILE A 25 -29.22 -4.37 30.18
N THR A 26 -28.87 -5.25 29.25
CA THR A 26 -27.48 -5.41 28.76
C THR A 26 -26.97 -4.18 28.04
N PHE A 27 -27.79 -3.48 27.29
CA PHE A 27 -27.39 -2.26 26.60
C PHE A 27 -27.08 -1.10 27.56
N TRP A 28 -27.91 -0.91 28.58
CA TRP A 28 -27.71 0.12 29.61
C TRP A 28 -26.53 -0.20 30.54
N SER A 29 -26.29 -1.47 30.86
CA SER A 29 -25.13 -1.86 31.68
C SER A 29 -23.80 -1.68 30.98
N LEU A 30 -23.76 -1.70 29.63
CA LEU A 30 -22.56 -1.39 28.82
C LEU A 30 -22.34 0.12 28.68
N LEU A 31 -23.40 0.92 28.65
CA LEU A 31 -23.30 2.37 28.54
C LEU A 31 -22.92 3.07 29.86
N ALA A 32 -23.38 2.51 31.00
CA ALA A 32 -23.11 3.09 32.33
C ALA A 32 -21.61 3.27 32.62
N PRO A 33 -20.71 2.29 32.41
CA PRO A 33 -19.28 2.47 32.66
C PRO A 33 -18.64 3.50 31.69
N ILE A 34 -19.15 3.64 30.48
CA ILE A 34 -18.68 4.64 29.52
C ILE A 34 -19.04 6.04 30.03
N PHE A 35 -20.24 6.27 30.49
CA PHE A 35 -20.65 7.55 31.08
C PHE A 35 -19.92 7.88 32.39
N ILE A 36 -19.65 6.89 33.21
CA ILE A 36 -18.86 7.05 34.46
C ILE A 36 -17.41 7.44 34.08
N PHE A 37 -16.82 6.80 33.09
CA PHE A 37 -15.47 7.09 32.61
C PHE A 37 -15.36 8.52 32.04
N PHE A 38 -16.31 8.93 31.21
CA PHE A 38 -16.36 10.31 30.69
C PHE A 38 -16.66 11.34 31.78
N GLY A 39 -17.56 11.01 32.74
CA GLY A 39 -17.87 11.86 33.88
C GLY A 39 -16.64 12.07 34.77
N TRP A 40 -15.88 11.02 35.03
CA TRP A 40 -14.62 11.11 35.80
C TRP A 40 -13.57 11.99 35.12
N ILE A 41 -13.40 11.89 33.79
CA ILE A 41 -12.52 12.77 33.01
C ILE A 41 -12.96 14.22 33.08
N LEU A 42 -14.26 14.52 33.08
CA LEU A 42 -14.79 15.88 33.15
C LEU A 42 -14.69 16.48 34.56
N ILE A 43 -14.79 15.67 35.62
CA ILE A 43 -14.75 16.11 37.04
C ILE A 43 -13.30 16.36 37.50
N SER A 44 -12.30 15.77 36.82
CA SER A 44 -10.88 15.96 37.18
C SER A 44 -10.33 17.36 36.87
N GLY A 45 -11.19 18.31 36.45
CA GLY A 45 -11.02 19.76 36.48
C GLY A 45 -9.77 20.35 35.80
N PRO A 46 -8.98 21.17 36.49
CA PRO A 46 -7.91 21.99 35.88
C PRO A 46 -6.80 21.19 35.20
N THR A 47 -6.55 19.98 35.67
CA THR A 47 -5.56 19.06 35.07
C THR A 47 -5.99 18.57 33.68
N ALA A 48 -7.27 18.38 33.44
CA ALA A 48 -7.81 17.99 32.13
C ALA A 48 -7.65 19.11 31.09
N LEU A 49 -7.77 20.36 31.52
CA LEU A 49 -7.57 21.54 30.65
C LEU A 49 -6.10 21.77 30.27
N GLN A 50 -5.16 21.47 31.14
CA GLN A 50 -3.73 21.49 30.80
C GLN A 50 -3.37 20.33 29.86
N ASN A 51 -3.92 19.14 30.09
CA ASN A 51 -3.73 17.98 29.25
C ASN A 51 -4.43 18.14 27.88
N SER A 52 -5.53 18.90 27.79
CA SER A 52 -6.22 19.12 26.51
C SER A 52 -5.40 19.90 25.49
N ARG A 53 -4.36 20.65 25.90
CA ARG A 53 -3.41 21.31 24.99
C ARG A 53 -2.39 20.34 24.41
N ILE A 54 -2.08 19.27 25.12
CA ILE A 54 -1.09 18.24 24.70
C ILE A 54 -1.80 17.11 23.97
N LEU A 55 -3.08 16.86 24.27
CA LEU A 55 -3.90 15.81 23.69
C LEU A 55 -3.91 15.82 22.14
N PRO A 56 -4.06 16.95 21.42
CA PRO A 56 -4.06 16.95 19.97
C PRO A 56 -2.78 16.40 19.36
N ASP A 57 -1.62 16.75 19.93
CA ASP A 57 -0.32 16.31 19.43
C ASP A 57 -0.09 14.82 19.69
N GLU A 58 -0.46 14.33 20.88
CA GLU A 58 -0.33 12.91 21.23
C GLU A 58 -1.32 12.04 20.45
N VAL A 59 -2.55 12.52 20.27
CA VAL A 59 -3.54 11.83 19.42
C VAL A 59 -3.06 11.76 17.97
N ASN A 60 -2.50 12.85 17.44
CA ASN A 60 -1.95 12.86 16.09
C ASN A 60 -0.76 11.91 15.94
N LYS A 61 0.15 11.87 16.93
CA LYS A 61 1.29 10.93 16.92
C LYS A 61 0.81 9.48 16.96
N THR A 62 -0.12 9.19 17.87
CA THR A 62 -0.69 7.83 17.99
C THR A 62 -1.46 7.42 16.74
N TRP A 63 -2.25 8.35 16.17
CA TRP A 63 -2.97 8.10 14.92
C TRP A 63 -2.00 7.88 13.75
N ASN A 64 -0.93 8.68 13.67
CA ASN A 64 0.08 8.51 12.63
C ASN A 64 0.81 7.16 12.76
N ALA A 65 1.19 6.77 13.97
CA ALA A 65 1.81 5.47 14.23
C ALA A 65 0.86 4.32 13.90
N PHE A 66 -0.41 4.42 14.31
CA PHE A 66 -1.44 3.43 13.99
C PHE A 66 -1.70 3.34 12.48
N SER A 67 -1.80 4.48 11.80
CA SER A 67 -2.00 4.53 10.35
C SER A 67 -0.82 3.93 9.59
N SER A 68 0.41 4.23 10.01
CA SER A 68 1.63 3.65 9.42
C SER A 68 1.69 2.14 9.62
N TRP A 69 1.35 1.68 10.84
CA TRP A 69 1.27 0.25 11.13
C TRP A 69 0.16 -0.45 10.33
N LEU A 70 -1.03 0.16 10.23
CA LEU A 70 -2.16 -0.39 9.49
C LEU A 70 -1.85 -0.59 7.99
N HIS A 71 -1.09 0.34 7.40
CA HIS A 71 -0.73 0.29 5.98
C HIS A 71 0.58 -0.44 5.72
N GLU A 72 1.23 -0.98 6.77
CA GLU A 72 2.50 -1.72 6.64
C GLU A 72 3.57 -0.93 5.88
N ASP A 73 3.70 0.38 6.21
CA ASP A 73 4.56 1.31 5.46
C ASP A 73 6.01 0.83 5.31
N GLU A 74 6.58 0.20 6.34
CA GLU A 74 7.94 -0.34 6.29
C GLU A 74 8.09 -1.46 5.25
N GLU A 75 7.04 -2.25 5.05
CA GLU A 75 7.06 -3.37 4.10
C GLU A 75 6.92 -2.91 2.65
N TRP A 76 6.33 -1.74 2.42
CA TRP A 76 6.25 -1.13 1.09
C TRP A 76 7.52 -0.35 0.73
N THR A 77 8.22 0.19 1.74
CA THR A 77 9.40 1.03 1.53
C THR A 77 10.62 0.19 1.16
N GLY A 78 11.31 0.60 0.11
CA GLY A 78 12.55 -0.04 -0.36
C GLY A 78 12.65 -0.13 -1.86
N THR A 79 13.69 -0.81 -2.32
CA THR A 79 13.92 -1.09 -3.73
C THR A 79 13.44 -2.49 -4.06
N TRP A 80 12.70 -2.60 -5.14
CA TRP A 80 12.10 -3.81 -5.67
C TRP A 80 12.59 -4.05 -7.09
N SER A 81 13.09 -5.23 -7.41
CA SER A 81 13.50 -5.56 -8.76
C SER A 81 13.21 -7.01 -9.13
N ALA A 82 13.24 -7.29 -10.42
CA ALA A 82 13.15 -8.66 -10.91
C ALA A 82 14.48 -9.42 -10.77
N THR A 83 15.58 -8.69 -10.58
CA THR A 83 16.92 -9.23 -10.33
C THR A 83 17.47 -8.63 -9.04
N PRO A 84 16.89 -8.96 -7.86
CA PRO A 84 17.39 -8.43 -6.60
C PRO A 84 18.81 -8.94 -6.35
N GLU A 85 19.68 -8.05 -5.88
CA GLU A 85 21.02 -8.45 -5.45
C GLU A 85 20.94 -9.17 -4.10
N GLY A 86 21.73 -10.23 -3.93
CA GLY A 86 21.81 -11.00 -2.69
C GLY A 86 21.38 -12.44 -2.88
N TYR A 87 21.25 -13.15 -1.75
CA TYR A 87 20.84 -14.57 -1.72
C TYR A 87 19.33 -14.68 -1.90
N VAL A 88 18.88 -14.67 -3.15
CA VAL A 88 17.45 -14.79 -3.50
C VAL A 88 17.27 -16.03 -4.35
N ASP A 89 16.39 -16.92 -3.94
CA ASP A 89 15.99 -18.05 -4.77
C ASP A 89 14.99 -17.60 -5.84
N PHE A 90 15.49 -17.33 -7.04
CA PHE A 90 14.69 -16.87 -8.17
C PHE A 90 13.63 -17.90 -8.59
N GLU A 91 13.93 -19.19 -8.49
CA GLU A 91 13.02 -20.26 -8.88
C GLU A 91 11.86 -20.38 -7.89
N GLU A 92 12.14 -20.30 -6.59
CA GLU A 92 11.12 -20.34 -5.54
C GLU A 92 10.19 -19.12 -5.63
N MET A 93 10.74 -17.94 -5.83
CA MET A 93 9.97 -16.68 -5.91
C MET A 93 9.28 -16.48 -7.27
N ARG A 94 9.63 -17.25 -8.29
CA ARG A 94 9.09 -17.16 -9.67
C ARG A 94 9.16 -15.73 -10.20
N LEU A 95 10.32 -15.09 -10.08
CA LEU A 95 10.51 -13.72 -10.53
C LEU A 95 10.46 -13.66 -12.07
N SER A 96 10.01 -12.52 -12.59
CA SER A 96 9.94 -12.28 -14.02
C SER A 96 11.33 -12.01 -14.60
N ASP A 97 11.59 -12.50 -15.82
CA ASP A 97 12.80 -12.17 -16.55
C ASP A 97 12.66 -10.77 -17.20
N THR A 98 12.88 -9.75 -16.38
CA THR A 98 12.77 -8.33 -16.79
C THR A 98 13.75 -7.50 -15.97
N ASP A 99 14.04 -6.30 -16.47
CA ASP A 99 14.92 -5.33 -15.80
C ASP A 99 14.15 -4.26 -15.01
N LEU A 100 12.91 -4.54 -14.62
CA LEU A 100 12.09 -3.60 -13.88
C LEU A 100 12.65 -3.33 -12.49
N ILE A 101 12.84 -2.06 -12.18
CA ILE A 101 13.26 -1.56 -10.87
C ILE A 101 12.22 -0.55 -10.40
N ILE A 102 11.72 -0.74 -9.18
CA ILE A 102 10.79 0.18 -8.52
C ILE A 102 11.38 0.53 -7.15
N THR A 103 11.56 1.82 -6.90
CA THR A 103 11.91 2.30 -5.56
C THR A 103 10.72 3.00 -4.97
N LEU A 104 10.27 2.56 -3.79
CA LEU A 104 9.09 3.07 -3.09
C LEU A 104 9.46 3.62 -1.72
N SER A 105 8.77 4.68 -1.34
CA SER A 105 8.70 5.21 0.00
C SER A 105 7.24 5.30 0.42
N SER A 106 6.89 4.70 1.55
CA SER A 106 5.54 4.72 2.10
C SER A 106 5.49 5.57 3.35
N SER A 107 4.42 6.34 3.49
CA SER A 107 4.12 7.11 4.70
C SER A 107 2.62 7.24 4.87
N LYS A 108 2.07 6.66 5.94
CA LYS A 108 0.63 6.69 6.28
C LYS A 108 -0.26 6.17 5.14
N GLY A 109 0.23 5.15 4.43
CA GLY A 109 -0.45 4.56 3.28
C GLY A 109 -0.32 5.35 1.98
N CYS A 110 0.34 6.52 1.97
CA CYS A 110 0.69 7.22 0.74
C CYS A 110 2.01 6.67 0.21
N LEU A 111 2.01 6.26 -1.05
CA LEU A 111 3.20 5.76 -1.75
C LEU A 111 3.74 6.83 -2.70
N SER A 112 5.04 7.00 -2.67
CA SER A 112 5.78 7.78 -3.65
C SER A 112 7.03 7.01 -4.06
N GLY A 113 7.56 7.30 -5.25
CA GLY A 113 8.74 6.58 -5.69
C GLY A 113 9.08 6.79 -7.14
N THR A 114 9.85 5.85 -7.67
CA THR A 114 10.31 5.87 -9.06
C THR A 114 10.21 4.48 -9.67
N VAL A 115 10.00 4.44 -10.98
CA VAL A 115 10.05 3.22 -11.79
C VAL A 115 11.01 3.41 -12.96
N ALA A 116 11.86 2.43 -13.17
CA ALA A 116 12.78 2.37 -14.30
C ALA A 116 12.77 0.97 -14.93
N SER A 117 12.90 0.91 -16.24
CA SER A 117 13.02 -0.33 -17.01
C SER A 117 13.57 -0.01 -18.39
N LYS A 118 14.33 -0.92 -19.00
CA LYS A 118 14.80 -0.76 -20.38
C LYS A 118 13.66 -0.62 -21.38
N SER A 119 12.52 -1.25 -21.11
CA SER A 119 11.31 -1.08 -21.90
C SER A 119 10.77 0.34 -21.82
N VAL A 120 10.77 0.95 -20.63
CA VAL A 120 10.42 2.35 -20.42
C VAL A 120 11.41 3.26 -21.16
N CYS A 121 12.72 3.01 -21.04
CA CYS A 121 13.76 3.79 -21.74
C CYS A 121 13.57 3.77 -23.27
N ARG A 122 13.23 2.60 -23.85
CA ARG A 122 12.97 2.50 -25.29
C ARG A 122 11.74 3.27 -25.73
N ALA A 123 10.67 3.23 -24.93
CA ALA A 123 9.42 3.92 -25.23
C ALA A 123 9.54 5.44 -25.00
N MET A 124 10.28 5.84 -23.98
CA MET A 124 10.41 7.22 -23.52
C MET A 124 11.87 7.57 -23.19
N PRO A 125 12.77 7.62 -24.20
CA PRO A 125 14.21 7.74 -23.96
C PRO A 125 14.67 9.07 -23.36
N LEU A 126 13.80 10.07 -23.31
CA LEU A 126 14.09 11.35 -22.68
C LEU A 126 14.00 11.30 -21.14
N PHE A 127 13.37 10.26 -20.58
CA PHE A 127 13.20 10.07 -19.15
C PHE A 127 14.11 8.93 -18.67
N ASN A 128 14.86 9.16 -17.61
CA ASN A 128 15.69 8.12 -16.99
C ASN A 128 14.85 7.18 -16.12
N PHE A 129 13.84 7.72 -15.52
CA PHE A 129 12.85 7.03 -14.68
C PHE A 129 11.54 7.82 -14.71
N ASN A 130 10.46 7.19 -14.32
CA ASN A 130 9.20 7.89 -14.12
C ASN A 130 8.84 7.93 -12.63
N LEU A 131 8.14 8.98 -12.24
CA LEU A 131 7.69 9.20 -10.87
C LEU A 131 6.42 8.39 -10.59
N LEU A 132 6.32 7.94 -9.35
CA LEU A 132 5.20 7.16 -8.84
C LEU A 132 4.51 7.91 -7.70
N GLU A 133 3.18 7.91 -7.70
CA GLU A 133 2.37 8.44 -6.61
C GLU A 133 1.09 7.62 -6.49
N GLY A 134 0.72 7.21 -5.28
CA GLY A 134 -0.47 6.42 -5.07
C GLY A 134 -0.77 6.16 -3.61
N ASN A 135 -1.70 5.22 -3.39
CA ASN A 135 -2.13 4.89 -2.04
C ASN A 135 -2.24 3.38 -1.87
N VAL A 136 -1.86 2.91 -0.69
CA VAL A 136 -2.10 1.54 -0.24
C VAL A 136 -3.59 1.40 0.09
N SER A 137 -4.19 0.28 -0.26
CA SER A 137 -5.57 -0.03 0.12
C SER A 137 -5.70 -0.16 1.64
N ALA A 138 -6.88 0.13 2.18
CA ALA A 138 -7.15 0.07 3.62
C ALA A 138 -6.90 -1.30 4.28
N LEU A 139 -6.89 -2.38 3.48
CA LEU A 139 -6.61 -3.74 3.96
C LEU A 139 -5.16 -4.19 3.71
N GLY A 140 -4.27 -3.26 3.30
CA GLY A 140 -2.90 -3.60 2.93
C GLY A 140 -2.79 -4.43 1.63
N GLY A 141 -1.58 -4.88 1.31
CA GLY A 141 -1.32 -5.84 0.23
C GLY A 141 -1.57 -5.37 -1.21
N ARG A 142 -2.27 -4.24 -1.43
CA ARG A 142 -2.55 -3.66 -2.75
C ARG A 142 -2.35 -2.15 -2.73
N ALA A 143 -1.86 -1.62 -3.86
CA ALA A 143 -1.76 -0.19 -4.06
C ALA A 143 -2.08 0.18 -5.52
N ASP A 144 -2.78 1.29 -5.70
CA ASP A 144 -3.05 1.87 -7.01
C ASP A 144 -2.14 3.10 -7.19
N ILE A 145 -1.31 3.05 -8.21
CA ILE A 145 -0.21 3.99 -8.44
C ILE A 145 -0.40 4.70 -9.77
N LYS A 146 -0.28 6.02 -9.76
CA LYS A 146 -0.14 6.84 -10.96
C LYS A 146 1.33 6.93 -11.34
N VAL A 147 1.61 6.73 -12.61
CA VAL A 147 2.93 6.96 -13.20
C VAL A 147 2.89 8.31 -13.91
N TYR A 148 3.82 9.19 -13.58
CA TYR A 148 3.86 10.53 -14.15
C TYR A 148 5.29 11.04 -14.27
N ASP A 149 5.45 12.15 -14.98
CA ASP A 149 6.69 12.92 -15.04
C ASP A 149 6.40 14.41 -15.20
N HIS A 150 7.44 15.22 -15.16
CA HIS A 150 7.36 16.67 -15.37
C HIS A 150 8.08 17.07 -16.66
N VAL A 151 7.33 17.66 -17.58
CA VAL A 151 7.85 18.18 -18.85
C VAL A 151 7.60 19.67 -18.91
N GLY A 152 8.65 20.46 -18.99
CA GLY A 152 8.53 21.93 -19.02
C GLY A 152 7.80 22.51 -17.80
N GLY A 153 7.98 21.90 -16.63
CA GLY A 153 7.33 22.31 -15.38
C GLY A 153 5.86 21.90 -15.25
N LYS A 154 5.31 21.15 -16.22
CA LYS A 154 3.95 20.62 -16.15
C LYS A 154 3.98 19.13 -15.89
N ARG A 155 3.08 18.66 -15.01
CA ARG A 155 2.87 17.23 -14.76
C ARG A 155 2.24 16.59 -15.99
N LEU A 156 2.82 15.49 -16.42
CA LEU A 156 2.32 14.63 -17.49
C LEU A 156 2.02 13.25 -16.90
N ASP A 157 0.77 12.87 -16.84
CA ASP A 157 0.34 11.55 -16.39
C ASP A 157 0.57 10.54 -17.53
N LEU A 158 1.38 9.51 -17.27
CA LEU A 158 1.80 8.49 -18.24
C LEU A 158 0.96 7.23 -18.18
N GLY A 159 0.28 6.99 -17.05
CA GLY A 159 -0.59 5.84 -16.86
C GLY A 159 -0.76 5.43 -15.42
N TYR A 160 -1.27 4.21 -15.24
CA TYR A 160 -1.53 3.61 -13.93
C TYR A 160 -0.91 2.24 -13.87
N ILE A 161 -0.43 1.87 -12.68
CA ILE A 161 -0.02 0.52 -12.33
C ILE A 161 -0.70 0.12 -11.02
N GLN A 162 -1.03 -1.15 -10.90
CA GLN A 162 -1.49 -1.73 -9.65
C GLN A 162 -0.39 -2.62 -9.10
N LEU A 163 -0.06 -2.42 -7.84
CA LEU A 163 0.89 -3.24 -7.11
C LEU A 163 0.13 -4.20 -6.20
N ARG A 164 0.54 -5.46 -6.19
CA ARG A 164 0.02 -6.48 -5.27
C ARG A 164 1.19 -7.12 -4.55
N ARG A 165 1.32 -6.79 -3.27
CA ARG A 165 2.39 -7.31 -2.44
C ARG A 165 1.95 -8.62 -1.75
N ASN A 166 2.85 -9.58 -1.70
CA ASN A 166 2.70 -10.82 -0.95
C ASN A 166 4.03 -11.16 -0.29
N GLY A 167 4.24 -10.67 0.94
CA GLY A 167 5.51 -10.79 1.65
C GLY A 167 6.65 -10.10 0.91
N PRO A 168 7.76 -10.81 0.62
CA PRO A 168 8.94 -10.25 -0.03
C PRO A 168 8.79 -10.06 -1.53
N VAL A 169 7.69 -10.52 -2.14
CA VAL A 169 7.42 -10.41 -3.58
C VAL A 169 6.27 -9.46 -3.87
N MET A 170 6.30 -8.85 -5.04
CA MET A 170 5.28 -7.92 -5.51
C MET A 170 4.97 -8.18 -6.98
N ASP A 171 3.69 -8.31 -7.30
CA ASP A 171 3.21 -8.37 -8.68
C ASP A 171 2.84 -6.96 -9.14
N VAL A 172 3.44 -6.51 -10.25
CA VAL A 172 3.20 -5.24 -10.90
C VAL A 172 2.29 -5.46 -12.10
N ILE A 173 1.12 -4.86 -12.09
CA ILE A 173 0.11 -5.00 -13.14
C ILE A 173 -0.04 -3.64 -13.82
N ALA A 174 0.36 -3.55 -15.08
CA ALA A 174 0.22 -2.33 -15.86
C ALA A 174 -1.24 -2.08 -16.27
N GLY A 175 -1.68 -0.83 -16.18
CA GLY A 175 -2.92 -0.37 -16.78
C GLY A 175 -2.81 -0.23 -18.30
N ALA A 176 -3.94 -0.05 -18.98
CA ALA A 176 -4.04 -0.10 -20.44
C ALA A 176 -3.01 0.74 -21.21
N MET A 177 -2.71 1.95 -20.72
CA MET A 177 -1.70 2.83 -21.36
C MET A 177 -0.27 2.33 -21.14
N PHE A 178 0.02 1.69 -20.03
CA PHE A 178 1.35 1.23 -19.66
C PHE A 178 1.63 -0.22 -20.11
N LEU A 179 0.60 -0.96 -20.55
CA LEU A 179 0.72 -2.34 -21.07
C LEU A 179 1.64 -2.44 -22.30
N GLN A 180 1.76 -1.36 -23.08
CA GLN A 180 2.67 -1.33 -24.24
C GLN A 180 4.15 -1.27 -23.83
N VAL A 181 4.40 -0.83 -22.59
CA VAL A 181 5.76 -0.60 -22.07
C VAL A 181 6.16 -1.70 -21.09
N LEU A 182 5.22 -2.14 -20.25
CA LEU A 182 5.40 -3.28 -19.36
C LEU A 182 4.47 -4.40 -19.81
N PRO A 183 5.02 -5.54 -20.25
CA PRO A 183 4.21 -6.71 -20.58
C PRO A 183 3.44 -7.18 -19.34
N ALA A 184 2.50 -8.12 -19.53
CA ALA A 184 1.65 -8.74 -18.52
C ALA A 184 2.34 -8.94 -17.14
N PRO A 185 1.64 -9.24 -16.04
CA PRO A 185 2.09 -8.99 -14.68
C PRO A 185 3.55 -9.37 -14.43
N VAL A 186 4.34 -8.39 -13.99
CA VAL A 186 5.75 -8.56 -13.68
C VAL A 186 5.89 -8.83 -12.19
N ARG A 187 6.52 -9.94 -11.84
CA ARG A 187 6.82 -10.29 -10.46
C ARG A 187 8.23 -9.87 -10.10
N ILE A 188 8.35 -9.08 -9.05
CA ILE A 188 9.60 -8.54 -8.52
C ILE A 188 9.74 -8.87 -7.04
N ALA A 189 10.97 -8.84 -6.52
CA ALA A 189 11.25 -9.05 -5.11
C ALA A 189 11.91 -7.83 -4.49
N ARG A 190 11.75 -7.69 -3.18
CA ARG A 190 12.39 -6.65 -2.39
C ARG A 190 13.87 -6.96 -2.22
N HIS A 191 14.72 -5.95 -2.37
CA HIS A 191 16.12 -6.07 -1.99
C HIS A 191 16.23 -6.27 -0.46
N PRO A 192 17.05 -7.21 0.02
CA PRO A 192 17.25 -7.41 1.44
C PRO A 192 17.80 -6.12 2.08
N ASN A 193 17.23 -5.73 3.21
CA ASN A 193 17.66 -4.54 3.96
C ASN A 193 19.14 -4.69 4.35
N GLY A 194 19.98 -3.80 3.90
CA GLY A 194 21.41 -3.81 4.19
C GLY A 194 22.31 -3.81 2.96
N SER A 195 21.81 -4.13 1.78
CA SER A 195 22.45 -3.68 0.57
C SER A 195 22.07 -2.20 0.34
N GLU A 196 22.63 -1.28 1.15
CA GLU A 196 23.10 -0.05 0.53
C GLU A 196 24.03 -0.53 -0.57
N SER A 197 23.44 -0.96 -1.67
CA SER A 197 24.18 -1.26 -2.87
C SER A 197 24.82 0.05 -3.24
N SER A 198 26.06 0.15 -2.81
CA SER A 198 27.06 1.12 -3.18
C SER A 198 27.25 1.21 -4.71
N GLN A 199 26.33 0.68 -5.49
CA GLN A 199 26.31 0.68 -6.94
C GLN A 199 24.89 0.60 -7.51
N SER A 200 23.92 1.30 -6.94
CA SER A 200 22.90 1.83 -7.83
C SER A 200 23.65 2.80 -8.74
N GLU A 201 23.98 2.37 -9.97
CA GLU A 201 24.31 3.32 -11.03
C GLU A 201 23.34 4.49 -10.86
N PRO A 202 23.84 5.73 -10.76
CA PRO A 202 22.98 6.84 -10.49
C PRO A 202 21.82 6.75 -11.49
N MET A 203 20.60 6.63 -11.00
CA MET A 203 19.38 6.46 -11.82
C MET A 203 19.32 7.48 -12.97
N SER A 204 20.15 8.57 -12.85
CA SER A 204 20.35 9.60 -13.85
C SER A 204 20.86 9.10 -15.20
N ASP A 205 21.57 7.97 -15.25
CA ASP A 205 22.18 7.48 -16.49
C ASP A 205 21.59 6.16 -16.99
N TYR A 206 20.52 5.70 -16.33
CA TYR A 206 19.89 4.41 -16.64
C TYR A 206 19.45 4.28 -18.12
N CYS A 207 18.92 5.37 -18.72
CA CYS A 207 18.47 5.42 -20.11
C CYS A 207 19.49 6.13 -21.06
N ALA A 208 20.74 6.30 -20.65
CA ALA A 208 21.72 7.08 -21.43
C ALA A 208 21.91 6.55 -22.86
N LYS A 209 22.01 5.24 -23.05
CA LYS A 209 22.18 4.60 -24.34
C LYS A 209 21.00 4.85 -25.29
N GLU A 210 19.80 4.69 -24.80
CA GLU A 210 18.56 4.88 -25.56
C GLU A 210 18.39 6.36 -25.95
N ARG A 211 18.76 7.25 -25.06
CA ARG A 211 18.74 8.70 -25.27
C ARG A 211 19.78 9.13 -26.34
N GLU A 212 20.99 8.61 -26.27
CA GLU A 212 22.05 8.87 -27.26
C GLU A 212 21.61 8.38 -28.63
N ALA A 213 21.08 7.17 -28.73
CA ALA A 213 20.57 6.62 -29.98
C ALA A 213 19.44 7.47 -30.60
N LEU A 214 18.57 8.06 -29.75
CA LEU A 214 17.53 9.00 -30.20
C LEU A 214 18.17 10.27 -30.80
N PHE A 215 19.13 10.87 -30.11
CA PHE A 215 19.81 12.09 -30.60
C PHE A 215 20.59 11.85 -31.88
N GLU A 216 21.23 10.70 -32.03
CA GLU A 216 21.86 10.32 -33.30
C GLU A 216 20.86 10.22 -34.44
N LYS A 217 19.71 9.57 -34.22
CA LYS A 217 18.64 9.50 -35.23
C LYS A 217 18.14 10.88 -35.65
N LEU A 218 17.94 11.79 -34.69
CA LEU A 218 17.49 13.15 -34.97
C LEU A 218 18.55 13.94 -35.75
N ARG A 219 19.83 13.79 -35.42
CA ARG A 219 20.94 14.44 -36.13
C ARG A 219 21.07 13.95 -37.57
N ASN A 220 20.98 12.65 -37.79
CA ASN A 220 21.12 12.04 -39.11
C ASN A 220 19.88 12.24 -39.99
N GLY A 221 18.65 12.20 -39.39
CA GLY A 221 17.39 12.46 -40.10
C GLY A 221 17.17 13.92 -40.49
N SER A 222 17.87 14.87 -39.85
CA SER A 222 17.81 16.29 -40.24
C SER A 222 18.69 16.63 -41.46
N GLY A 223 19.61 15.71 -41.87
CA GLY A 223 20.51 15.90 -43.02
C GLY A 223 19.84 15.69 -44.38
N ASP A 224 18.80 14.85 -44.47
CA ASP A 224 18.21 14.45 -45.76
C ASP A 224 17.17 15.46 -46.33
N LYS A 225 16.82 16.52 -45.60
CA LYS A 225 15.84 17.51 -46.07
C LYS A 225 16.43 18.75 -46.76
N LYS A 226 17.74 18.78 -47.03
CA LYS A 226 18.41 19.93 -47.67
C LYS A 226 18.71 19.76 -49.15
N THR A 227 18.19 18.71 -49.82
CA THR A 227 18.42 18.50 -51.25
C THR A 227 17.13 18.15 -51.98
N GLN A 228 16.20 19.12 -52.03
CA GLN A 228 15.14 19.21 -53.05
C GLN A 228 14.81 20.69 -53.29
#